data_3dcda379319be1f54417e8eab224c463
#
_entry.id   3dcda379319be1f54417e8eab224c463
#
_cell.length_a   1.000
_cell.length_b   1.000
_cell.length_c   1.000
_cell.angle_alpha   90.00
_cell.angle_beta   90.00
_cell.angle_gamma   90.00
#
_symmetry.space_group_name_H-M   'P 1'
#
loop_
_entity.id
_entity.type
_entity.pdbx_description
1 polymer ?
#
loop_
_entity_poly.entity_id
_entity_poly.type
_entity_poly.pdbx_seq_one_letter_code
_entity_poly.pdbx_strand_id
1 'polypeptide(L)'
;YKDYMEFICETLSSNGIYDSSAVDKDSDAYNNYVNDKISLYEYLKYCISQGVIDITGIQTSSDYYDTDEIYNVIVDYVLKEFEDDSDFDKRVFKYMILSGEITGSQVIYLLYDQGILNSTTDEDYEGFTSGVLSNFEFIYRKIKKLEITPAMLALDPCSGSIVVVDPATGAVRAMVS
;
A
#
# COMPACT_ATOMS: atom_id res chain seq x y z
N TYR A 1 6.05 0.23 8.83
CA TYR A 1 5.66 1.54 9.36
C TYR A 1 5.99 2.67 8.37
N LYS A 2 7.21 2.69 7.80
CA LYS A 2 7.65 3.71 6.84
C LYS A 2 6.74 3.83 5.61
N ASP A 3 6.36 2.72 5.01
CA ASP A 3 5.45 2.67 3.86
C ASP A 3 4.08 3.33 4.17
N TYR A 4 3.57 3.16 5.40
CA TYR A 4 2.35 3.86 5.82
C TYR A 4 2.57 5.37 5.97
N MET A 5 3.71 5.76 6.56
CA MET A 5 4.06 7.18 6.73
C MET A 5 4.17 7.88 5.38
N GLU A 6 4.87 7.26 4.42
CA GLU A 6 5.03 7.76 3.06
C GLU A 6 3.66 7.87 2.36
N PHE A 7 2.83 6.82 2.43
CA PHE A 7 1.51 6.82 1.81
C PHE A 7 0.59 7.92 2.37
N ILE A 8 0.58 8.13 3.68
CA ILE A 8 -0.19 9.22 4.31
C ILE A 8 0.31 10.58 3.82
N CYS A 9 1.62 10.81 3.82
CA CYS A 9 2.20 12.07 3.34
C CYS A 9 1.93 12.32 1.85
N GLU A 10 1.98 11.28 1.01
CA GLU A 10 1.65 11.36 -0.41
C GLU A 10 0.17 11.71 -0.61
N THR A 11 -0.73 11.10 0.14
CA THR A 11 -2.17 11.39 0.10
C THR A 11 -2.44 12.83 0.51
N LEU A 12 -1.86 13.30 1.61
CA LEU A 12 -1.99 14.68 2.06
C LEU A 12 -1.43 15.67 1.02
N SER A 13 -0.32 15.33 0.36
CA SER A 13 0.28 16.16 -0.68
C SER A 13 -0.58 16.20 -1.94
N SER A 14 -1.10 15.06 -2.38
CA SER A 14 -1.97 14.97 -3.56
C SER A 14 -3.27 15.76 -3.39
N ASN A 15 -3.77 15.86 -2.15
CA ASN A 15 -4.97 16.61 -1.80
C ASN A 15 -4.68 18.08 -1.43
N GLY A 16 -3.43 18.54 -1.60
CA GLY A 16 -3.04 19.94 -1.40
C GLY A 16 -2.98 20.39 0.07
N ILE A 17 -3.00 19.41 1.02
CA ILE A 17 -2.93 19.69 2.46
C ILE A 17 -1.48 19.82 2.92
N TYR A 18 -0.56 19.06 2.34
CA TYR A 18 0.86 19.05 2.67
C TYR A 18 1.70 19.50 1.48
N ASP A 19 2.42 20.61 1.64
CA ASP A 19 3.38 21.07 0.62
C ASP A 19 4.77 20.52 0.88
N SER A 20 5.06 19.35 0.29
CA SER A 20 6.35 18.69 0.40
C SER A 20 7.51 19.49 -0.21
N SER A 21 7.22 20.46 -1.09
CA SER A 21 8.23 21.30 -1.73
C SER A 21 8.70 22.45 -0.84
N ALA A 22 7.87 22.87 0.11
CA ALA A 22 8.15 23.92 1.07
C ALA A 22 8.87 23.42 2.34
N VAL A 23 9.04 22.10 2.49
CA VAL A 23 9.75 21.52 3.64
C VAL A 23 11.25 21.78 3.52
N ASP A 24 11.85 22.24 4.63
CA ASP A 24 13.30 22.31 4.76
C ASP A 24 13.91 20.89 4.88
N LYS A 25 14.49 20.42 3.77
CA LYS A 25 15.09 19.09 3.67
C LYS A 25 16.43 18.96 4.41
N ASP A 26 17.03 20.08 4.81
CA ASP A 26 18.26 20.09 5.61
C ASP A 26 17.95 20.08 7.12
N SER A 27 16.68 20.19 7.51
CA SER A 27 16.27 20.16 8.91
C SER A 27 16.50 18.81 9.57
N ASP A 28 16.82 18.83 10.87
CA ASP A 28 16.93 17.60 11.68
C ASP A 28 15.63 16.80 11.70
N ALA A 29 14.48 17.47 11.70
CA ALA A 29 13.17 16.81 11.68
C ALA A 29 12.95 16.03 10.40
N TYR A 30 13.21 16.62 9.22
CA TYR A 30 13.11 15.92 7.94
C TYR A 30 14.09 14.75 7.87
N ASN A 31 15.35 14.96 8.24
CA ASN A 31 16.37 13.92 8.24
C ASN A 31 16.04 12.77 9.20
N ASN A 32 15.46 13.05 10.37
CA ASN A 32 15.02 12.03 11.30
C ASN A 32 13.80 11.27 10.79
N TYR A 33 12.87 11.94 10.12
CA TYR A 33 11.72 11.30 9.48
C TYR A 33 12.15 10.33 8.38
N VAL A 34 13.00 10.75 7.44
CA VAL A 34 13.49 9.91 6.33
C VAL A 34 14.28 8.71 6.83
N ASN A 35 14.95 8.82 7.97
CA ASN A 35 15.72 7.75 8.60
C ASN A 35 14.96 6.96 9.67
N ASP A 36 13.64 7.05 9.72
CA ASP A 36 12.75 6.33 10.66
C ASP A 36 13.10 6.54 12.16
N LYS A 37 13.62 7.74 12.50
CA LYS A 37 14.02 8.08 13.87
C LYS A 37 12.94 8.81 14.66
N ILE A 38 11.95 9.37 13.99
CA ILE A 38 10.79 10.02 14.60
C ILE A 38 9.51 9.45 14.02
N SER A 39 8.42 9.54 14.79
CA SER A 39 7.09 9.12 14.37
C SER A 39 6.49 10.09 13.33
N LEU A 40 5.49 9.61 12.59
CA LEU A 40 4.70 10.49 11.71
C LEU A 40 4.04 11.63 12.51
N TYR A 41 3.59 11.36 13.74
CA TYR A 41 3.04 12.38 14.64
C TYR A 41 4.02 13.52 14.87
N GLU A 42 5.27 13.21 15.26
CA GLU A 42 6.30 14.21 15.50
C GLU A 42 6.65 14.98 14.23
N TYR A 43 6.72 14.29 13.10
CA TYR A 43 7.00 14.91 11.81
C TYR A 43 5.88 15.85 11.35
N LEU A 44 4.61 15.43 11.43
CA LEU A 44 3.48 16.29 11.06
C LEU A 44 3.35 17.50 11.98
N LYS A 45 3.60 17.36 13.28
CA LYS A 45 3.65 18.52 14.19
C LYS A 45 4.75 19.51 13.81
N TYR A 46 5.91 19.04 13.40
CA TYR A 46 6.95 19.90 12.84
C TYR A 46 6.45 20.62 11.58
N CYS A 47 5.87 19.90 10.62
CA CYS A 47 5.33 20.48 9.39
C CYS A 47 4.25 21.54 9.66
N ILE A 48 3.37 21.32 10.63
CA ILE A 48 2.36 22.29 11.08
C ILE A 48 3.07 23.55 11.60
N SER A 49 4.09 23.40 12.46
CA SER A 49 4.84 24.53 13.03
C SER A 49 5.60 25.35 11.99
N GLN A 50 5.97 24.74 10.86
CA GLN A 50 6.63 25.40 9.73
C GLN A 50 5.64 26.04 8.73
N GLY A 51 4.32 25.84 8.93
CA GLY A 51 3.30 26.38 8.03
C GLY A 51 3.27 25.72 6.65
N VAL A 52 3.77 24.47 6.53
CA VAL A 52 3.73 23.68 5.28
C VAL A 52 2.51 22.77 5.20
N ILE A 53 1.64 22.84 6.19
CA ILE A 53 0.32 22.18 6.23
C ILE A 53 -0.76 23.25 6.05
N ASP A 54 -1.63 23.06 5.07
CA ASP A 54 -2.78 23.89 4.78
C ASP A 54 -4.08 23.10 4.94
N ILE A 55 -4.85 23.39 5.97
CA ILE A 55 -6.14 22.75 6.23
C ILE A 55 -7.34 23.56 5.73
N THR A 56 -7.12 24.66 5.00
CA THR A 56 -8.23 25.53 4.51
C THR A 56 -9.17 24.80 3.54
N GLY A 57 -8.69 23.76 2.85
CA GLY A 57 -9.49 22.90 1.99
C GLY A 57 -10.34 21.87 2.74
N ILE A 58 -10.09 21.65 4.03
CA ILE A 58 -10.86 20.76 4.90
C ILE A 58 -11.91 21.61 5.60
N GLN A 59 -13.20 21.25 5.49
CA GLN A 59 -14.27 21.97 6.18
C GLN A 59 -14.07 21.88 7.70
N THR A 60 -13.71 23.00 8.30
CA THR A 60 -13.49 23.14 9.74
C THR A 60 -14.48 24.11 10.34
N SER A 61 -14.83 23.92 11.61
CA SER A 61 -15.85 24.71 12.30
C SER A 61 -15.30 25.94 13.06
N SER A 62 -13.98 26.13 13.04
CA SER A 62 -13.29 27.20 13.80
C SER A 62 -12.26 27.95 12.92
N ASP A 63 -12.07 29.24 13.17
CA ASP A 63 -11.11 30.07 12.46
C ASP A 63 -9.71 30.07 13.09
N TYR A 64 -9.55 29.48 14.26
CA TYR A 64 -8.29 29.43 15.00
C TYR A 64 -8.05 28.03 15.54
N TYR A 65 -6.93 27.42 15.15
CA TYR A 65 -6.50 26.12 15.59
C TYR A 65 -5.08 26.20 16.17
N ASP A 66 -4.86 25.51 17.28
CA ASP A 66 -3.53 25.21 17.73
C ASP A 66 -2.92 24.00 16.98
N THR A 67 -1.64 23.70 17.24
CA THR A 67 -0.92 22.63 16.54
C THR A 67 -1.55 21.25 16.77
N ASP A 68 -2.08 20.99 17.98
CA ASP A 68 -2.70 19.71 18.30
C ASP A 68 -4.09 19.59 17.65
N GLU A 69 -4.83 20.69 17.59
CA GLU A 69 -6.12 20.73 16.90
C GLU A 69 -5.96 20.52 15.40
N ILE A 70 -4.97 21.19 14.77
CA ILE A 70 -4.65 20.97 13.34
C ILE A 70 -4.27 19.49 13.10
N TYR A 71 -3.44 18.92 13.96
CA TYR A 71 -3.09 17.51 13.86
C TYR A 71 -4.32 16.59 13.91
N ASN A 72 -5.24 16.83 14.84
CA ASN A 72 -6.48 16.05 14.95
C ASN A 72 -7.37 16.20 13.69
N VAL A 73 -7.47 17.39 13.11
CA VAL A 73 -8.17 17.62 11.84
C VAL A 73 -7.56 16.76 10.72
N ILE A 74 -6.23 16.69 10.66
CA ILE A 74 -5.52 15.84 9.68
C ILE A 74 -5.82 14.36 9.93
N VAL A 75 -5.82 13.91 11.19
CA VAL A 75 -6.15 12.51 11.55
C VAL A 75 -7.57 12.16 11.11
N ASP A 76 -8.55 12.99 11.43
CA ASP A 76 -9.94 12.76 11.04
C ASP A 76 -10.10 12.74 9.52
N TYR A 77 -9.40 13.63 8.83
CA TYR A 77 -9.38 13.66 7.37
C TYR A 77 -8.79 12.37 6.78
N VAL A 78 -7.62 11.94 7.25
CA VAL A 78 -6.94 10.73 6.78
C VAL A 78 -7.79 9.48 7.03
N LEU A 79 -8.40 9.36 8.21
CA LEU A 79 -9.29 8.24 8.53
C LEU A 79 -10.46 8.16 7.57
N LYS A 80 -11.05 9.31 7.23
CA LYS A 80 -12.16 9.38 6.28
C LYS A 80 -11.75 9.06 4.84
N GLU A 81 -10.60 9.56 4.39
CA GLU A 81 -10.07 9.28 3.05
C GLU A 81 -9.74 7.79 2.87
N PHE A 82 -9.30 7.12 3.94
CA PHE A 82 -8.88 5.72 3.88
C PHE A 82 -10.01 4.72 4.20
N GLU A 83 -11.20 5.18 4.58
CA GLU A 83 -12.32 4.30 4.93
C GLU A 83 -12.71 3.35 3.80
N ASP A 84 -12.61 3.81 2.54
CA ASP A 84 -12.92 3.03 1.34
C ASP A 84 -11.73 2.99 0.35
N ASP A 85 -10.49 3.26 0.80
CA ASP A 85 -9.31 3.26 -0.06
C ASP A 85 -8.74 1.86 -0.24
N SER A 86 -8.91 1.32 -1.45
CA SER A 86 -8.46 -0.04 -1.79
C SER A 86 -6.93 -0.20 -1.79
N ASP A 87 -6.16 0.87 -1.97
CA ASP A 87 -4.69 0.81 -1.98
C ASP A 87 -4.16 0.83 -0.55
N PHE A 88 -4.84 1.53 0.36
CA PHE A 88 -4.58 1.43 1.80
C PHE A 88 -4.91 0.03 2.32
N ASP A 89 -6.08 -0.51 1.99
CA ASP A 89 -6.50 -1.86 2.37
C ASP A 89 -5.51 -2.93 1.92
N LYS A 90 -5.01 -2.85 0.67
CA LYS A 90 -3.97 -3.75 0.17
C LYS A 90 -2.67 -3.66 0.97
N ARG A 91 -2.27 -2.45 1.38
CA ARG A 91 -1.08 -2.26 2.22
C ARG A 91 -1.27 -2.87 3.59
N VAL A 92 -2.41 -2.65 4.24
CA VAL A 92 -2.75 -3.25 5.53
C VAL A 92 -2.71 -4.77 5.43
N PHE A 93 -3.39 -5.34 4.45
CA PHE A 93 -3.43 -6.79 4.22
C PHE A 93 -2.05 -7.40 3.97
N LYS A 94 -1.24 -6.75 3.13
CA LYS A 94 0.16 -7.14 2.87
C LYS A 94 0.97 -7.23 4.16
N TYR A 95 0.89 -6.22 5.02
CA TYR A 95 1.66 -6.20 6.26
C TYR A 95 1.13 -7.18 7.30
N MET A 96 -0.18 -7.43 7.36
CA MET A 96 -0.77 -8.47 8.19
C MET A 96 -0.28 -9.88 7.79
N ILE A 97 -0.09 -10.13 6.49
CA ILE A 97 0.52 -11.37 6.00
C ILE A 97 2.01 -11.42 6.38
N LEU A 98 2.77 -10.35 6.16
CA LEU A 98 4.22 -10.31 6.45
C LEU A 98 4.53 -10.40 7.94
N SER A 99 3.67 -9.86 8.81
CA SER A 99 3.79 -9.97 10.27
C SER A 99 3.35 -11.33 10.82
N GLY A 100 2.66 -12.14 9.99
CA GLY A 100 2.11 -13.43 10.39
C GLY A 100 0.78 -13.35 11.14
N GLU A 101 0.14 -12.19 11.20
CA GLU A 101 -1.21 -12.01 11.75
C GLU A 101 -2.25 -12.72 10.89
N ILE A 102 -2.04 -12.73 9.57
CA ILE A 102 -2.80 -13.54 8.61
C ILE A 102 -1.89 -14.65 8.07
N THR A 103 -2.32 -15.88 8.25
CA THR A 103 -1.60 -17.07 7.76
C THR A 103 -1.93 -17.34 6.30
N GLY A 104 -1.03 -18.04 5.59
CA GLY A 104 -1.29 -18.45 4.20
C GLY A 104 -2.55 -19.31 4.04
N SER A 105 -2.90 -20.13 5.04
CA SER A 105 -4.16 -20.90 5.02
C SER A 105 -5.38 -20.00 5.10
N GLN A 106 -5.35 -18.95 5.93
CA GLN A 106 -6.45 -17.99 6.01
C GLN A 106 -6.62 -17.23 4.71
N VAL A 107 -5.51 -16.85 4.04
CA VAL A 107 -5.58 -16.25 2.69
C VAL A 107 -6.29 -17.18 1.70
N ILE A 108 -5.94 -18.47 1.70
CA ILE A 108 -6.57 -19.44 0.81
C ILE A 108 -8.07 -19.60 1.12
N TYR A 109 -8.47 -19.68 2.39
CA TYR A 109 -9.89 -19.71 2.75
C TYR A 109 -10.64 -18.45 2.32
N LEU A 110 -10.04 -17.27 2.44
CA LEU A 110 -10.64 -16.02 1.95
C LEU A 110 -10.90 -16.04 0.44
N LEU A 111 -10.01 -16.66 -0.37
CA LEU A 111 -10.23 -16.80 -1.81
C LEU A 111 -11.48 -17.65 -2.12
N TYR A 112 -11.77 -18.65 -1.31
CA TYR A 112 -13.00 -19.44 -1.43
C TYR A 112 -14.23 -18.69 -0.93
N ASP A 113 -14.13 -18.01 0.21
CA ASP A 113 -15.25 -17.24 0.78
C ASP A 113 -15.68 -16.10 -0.12
N GLN A 114 -14.73 -15.47 -0.81
CA GLN A 114 -15.01 -14.42 -1.80
C GLN A 114 -15.46 -14.97 -3.17
N GLY A 115 -15.52 -16.29 -3.34
CA GLY A 115 -15.93 -16.91 -4.59
C GLY A 115 -14.92 -16.77 -5.74
N ILE A 116 -13.69 -16.38 -5.45
CA ILE A 116 -12.58 -16.35 -6.44
C ILE A 116 -12.22 -17.78 -6.82
N LEU A 117 -12.17 -18.68 -5.84
CA LEU A 117 -12.03 -20.11 -6.03
C LEU A 117 -13.34 -20.80 -5.63
N ASN A 118 -13.62 -21.96 -6.24
CA ASN A 118 -14.82 -22.73 -5.94
C ASN A 118 -14.44 -24.11 -5.39
N SER A 119 -14.73 -24.34 -4.11
CA SER A 119 -14.37 -25.58 -3.40
C SER A 119 -14.99 -26.86 -3.98
N THR A 120 -16.09 -26.75 -4.73
CA THR A 120 -16.75 -27.92 -5.33
C THR A 120 -16.15 -28.34 -6.66
N THR A 121 -15.45 -27.45 -7.36
CA THR A 121 -14.85 -27.71 -8.68
C THR A 121 -13.33 -27.69 -8.66
N ASP A 122 -12.74 -27.24 -7.57
CA ASP A 122 -11.30 -27.12 -7.43
C ASP A 122 -10.67 -28.48 -7.06
N GLU A 123 -9.90 -29.05 -7.97
CA GLU A 123 -9.21 -30.33 -7.80
C GLU A 123 -8.13 -30.32 -6.69
N ASP A 124 -7.60 -29.13 -6.34
CA ASP A 124 -6.57 -28.97 -5.32
C ASP A 124 -7.16 -28.77 -3.91
N TYR A 125 -8.50 -28.54 -3.79
CA TYR A 125 -9.15 -28.23 -2.50
C TYR A 125 -8.99 -29.34 -1.45
N GLU A 126 -9.22 -30.60 -1.85
CA GLU A 126 -9.06 -31.74 -0.96
C GLU A 126 -7.60 -31.92 -0.51
N GLY A 127 -6.66 -31.75 -1.43
CA GLY A 127 -5.23 -31.81 -1.12
C GLY A 127 -4.79 -30.70 -0.14
N PHE A 128 -5.35 -29.52 -0.25
CA PHE A 128 -5.12 -28.41 0.67
C PHE A 128 -5.74 -28.67 2.06
N THR A 129 -7.01 -29.04 2.12
CA THR A 129 -7.72 -29.23 3.39
C THR A 129 -7.22 -30.44 4.17
N SER A 130 -6.73 -31.49 3.48
CA SER A 130 -6.08 -32.66 4.11
C SER A 130 -4.63 -32.40 4.54
N GLY A 131 -4.04 -31.26 4.20
CA GLY A 131 -2.67 -30.91 4.51
C GLY A 131 -1.62 -31.60 3.64
N VAL A 132 -2.02 -32.29 2.57
CA VAL A 132 -1.11 -32.89 1.58
C VAL A 132 -0.41 -31.80 0.74
N LEU A 133 -1.14 -30.73 0.39
CA LEU A 133 -0.58 -29.57 -0.28
C LEU A 133 -0.24 -28.48 0.74
N SER A 134 0.99 -27.98 0.69
CA SER A 134 1.37 -26.79 1.44
C SER A 134 0.68 -25.55 0.88
N ASN A 135 0.54 -24.49 1.71
CA ASN A 135 -0.02 -23.20 1.26
C ASN A 135 0.73 -22.64 0.05
N PHE A 136 2.07 -22.74 0.07
CA PHE A 136 2.90 -22.27 -1.05
C PHE A 136 2.62 -23.06 -2.33
N GLU A 137 2.59 -24.39 -2.25
CA GLU A 137 2.36 -25.23 -3.43
C GLU A 137 0.95 -25.03 -4.00
N PHE A 138 -0.05 -24.88 -3.13
CA PHE A 138 -1.41 -24.56 -3.52
C PHE A 138 -1.46 -23.24 -4.31
N ILE A 139 -0.99 -22.15 -3.72
CA ILE A 139 -0.98 -20.83 -4.35
C ILE A 139 -0.17 -20.84 -5.66
N TYR A 140 0.99 -21.49 -5.66
CA TYR A 140 1.82 -21.61 -6.87
C TYR A 140 1.08 -22.29 -8.01
N ARG A 141 0.33 -23.38 -7.73
CA ARG A 141 -0.48 -24.07 -8.74
C ARG A 141 -1.59 -23.17 -9.28
N LYS A 142 -2.28 -22.43 -8.41
CA LYS A 142 -3.35 -21.51 -8.80
C LYS A 142 -2.85 -20.34 -9.66
N ILE A 143 -1.72 -19.75 -9.33
CA ILE A 143 -1.09 -18.71 -10.16
C ILE A 143 -0.66 -19.30 -11.51
N LYS A 144 -0.04 -20.48 -11.51
CA LYS A 144 0.41 -21.12 -12.75
C LYS A 144 -0.73 -21.48 -13.70
N LYS A 145 -1.89 -21.84 -13.15
CA LYS A 145 -3.14 -22.10 -13.92
C LYS A 145 -3.89 -20.81 -14.28
N LEU A 146 -3.43 -19.64 -13.83
CA LEU A 146 -4.11 -18.34 -13.98
C LEU A 146 -5.49 -18.28 -13.32
N GLU A 147 -5.72 -19.13 -12.32
CA GLU A 147 -6.95 -19.12 -11.51
C GLU A 147 -6.96 -17.97 -10.51
N ILE A 148 -5.77 -17.57 -10.04
CA ILE A 148 -5.57 -16.36 -9.23
C ILE A 148 -4.42 -15.51 -9.79
N THR A 149 -4.48 -14.20 -9.54
CA THR A 149 -3.42 -13.27 -9.90
C THR A 149 -2.68 -12.79 -8.65
N PRO A 150 -1.42 -12.33 -8.76
CA PRO A 150 -0.72 -11.72 -7.63
C PRO A 150 -1.50 -10.58 -6.96
N ALA A 151 -2.20 -9.77 -7.74
CA ALA A 151 -3.01 -8.66 -7.24
C ALA A 151 -4.14 -9.13 -6.29
N MET A 152 -4.72 -10.32 -6.50
CA MET A 152 -5.73 -10.90 -5.61
C MET A 152 -5.15 -11.32 -4.24
N LEU A 153 -3.82 -11.39 -4.13
CA LEU A 153 -3.09 -11.72 -2.91
C LEU A 153 -2.47 -10.47 -2.28
N ALA A 154 -2.87 -9.28 -2.69
CA ALA A 154 -2.25 -8.00 -2.32
C ALA A 154 -0.72 -7.96 -2.58
N LEU A 155 -0.27 -8.70 -3.59
CA LEU A 155 1.12 -8.71 -4.04
C LEU A 155 1.27 -7.81 -5.26
N ASP A 156 2.28 -6.95 -5.23
CA ASP A 156 2.64 -6.15 -6.39
C ASP A 156 3.19 -7.08 -7.49
N PRO A 157 2.61 -7.09 -8.70
CA PRO A 157 3.13 -7.91 -9.77
C PRO A 157 4.53 -7.41 -10.16
N CYS A 158 5.50 -8.32 -10.25
CA CYS A 158 6.79 -7.99 -10.86
C CYS A 158 6.54 -7.60 -12.32
N SER A 159 6.83 -6.35 -12.67
CA SER A 159 6.83 -5.91 -14.07
C SER A 159 8.15 -6.28 -14.74
N GLY A 160 8.07 -6.79 -15.97
CA GLY A 160 9.23 -7.09 -16.80
C GLY A 160 8.97 -6.63 -18.22
N SER A 161 9.97 -6.05 -18.88
CA SER A 161 9.90 -5.73 -20.29
C SER A 161 10.94 -6.52 -21.08
N ILE A 162 10.56 -6.96 -22.27
CA ILE A 162 11.48 -7.62 -23.21
C ILE A 162 11.52 -6.78 -24.48
N VAL A 163 12.71 -6.38 -24.88
CA VAL A 163 12.95 -5.70 -26.16
C VAL A 163 13.86 -6.57 -27.00
N VAL A 164 13.38 -6.97 -28.18
CA VAL A 164 14.17 -7.72 -29.15
C VAL A 164 14.63 -6.76 -30.25
N VAL A 165 15.94 -6.63 -30.42
CA VAL A 165 16.56 -5.72 -31.38
C VAL A 165 17.35 -6.52 -32.39
N ASP A 166 17.26 -6.17 -33.64
CA ASP A 166 18.15 -6.69 -34.69
C ASP A 166 19.51 -6.04 -34.56
N PRO A 167 20.57 -6.81 -34.24
CA PRO A 167 21.90 -6.24 -33.99
C PRO A 167 22.56 -5.65 -35.23
N ALA A 168 22.12 -6.05 -36.42
CA ALA A 168 22.72 -5.57 -37.69
C ALA A 168 22.15 -4.22 -38.12
N THR A 169 20.89 -3.96 -37.80
CA THR A 169 20.15 -2.76 -38.26
C THR A 169 19.74 -1.82 -37.14
N GLY A 170 19.81 -2.26 -35.87
CA GLY A 170 19.30 -1.54 -34.72
C GLY A 170 17.75 -1.51 -34.66
N ALA A 171 17.07 -2.18 -35.59
CA ALA A 171 15.62 -2.16 -35.62
C ALA A 171 15.00 -2.96 -34.46
N VAL A 172 14.04 -2.37 -33.75
CA VAL A 172 13.23 -3.06 -32.74
C VAL A 172 12.27 -4.01 -33.45
N ARG A 173 12.40 -5.32 -33.18
CA ARG A 173 11.58 -6.39 -33.79
C ARG A 173 10.38 -6.75 -32.94
N ALA A 174 10.51 -6.66 -31.61
CA ALA A 174 9.41 -6.86 -30.66
C ALA A 174 9.67 -6.07 -29.37
N MET A 175 8.59 -5.60 -28.77
CA MET A 175 8.60 -4.97 -27.47
C MET A 175 7.36 -5.47 -26.71
N VAL A 176 7.56 -6.00 -25.49
CA VAL A 176 6.51 -6.48 -24.62
C VAL A 176 6.78 -5.88 -23.23
N SER A 177 5.76 -5.29 -22.61
CA SER A 177 5.80 -4.75 -21.26
C SER A 177 4.60 -5.24 -20.47
#